data_5f1f991cb37096b70fd1bcfb23400501
#
_entry.id   5f1f991cb37096b70fd1bcfb23400501
#
_cell.length_a   1.000
_cell.length_b   1.000
_cell.length_c   1.000
_cell.angle_alpha   90.00
_cell.angle_beta   90.00
_cell.angle_gamma   90.00
#
_symmetry.space_group_name_H-M   'P 1'
#
loop_
_entity.id
_entity.type
_entity.pdbx_description
1 polymer ?
#
loop_
_entity_poly.entity_id
_entity_poly.type
_entity_poly.pdbx_seq_one_letter_code
_entity_poly.pdbx_strand_id
1 'polypeptide(L)'
;MHRYGSTLISALTGALFLYLPATQVFAQSTWSDPWGAEASVSPAPHQRWESATPLPTVSVPAATGELSRNQPLSLPELTEFALRNNPRTRQSWLAARAAAAGVGIEKADQLPQISAVYGFTRTQPVSATTGTASPWQTRFGPSVSLSYVLFDFGVRGYQIESSEYRLLAANLVHNRVLQDVIFLVEQAYYRLLGNDALVRVNRQSLDNAKTALEAARRRRESGLATVADVYRAETQVAQSQLNLTRSSGELEKSRGQLASVVGLPVNVAIGIRPLEQPPQLGEMASGIGELLEKAKAARPDLVAAEAQVRAANANANAVARAGLPTIEVNGAGGHTLFNDNRASVSNYSIGLAVRIPIFTGFRDTYSARQARVQAEAAAANRDVLFRQAEVEVWQGYYDLNTATSSISSTQAQVRSAEQTSQATLARYQGGFGSILDLITAQQDESNARVQQIQSYLDWFTTLARLQVAVGATDLLKAAGGAK
;
A
#
# COMPACT_ATOMS: atom_id res chain seq x y z
N MET A 1 45.72 72.30 16.12
CA MET A 1 44.82 72.26 17.27
C MET A 1 43.72 71.32 16.99
N HIS A 2 43.75 70.31 17.69
CA HIS A 2 42.87 69.26 18.33
C HIS A 2 42.23 68.26 17.36
N ARG A 3 42.79 67.04 17.33
CA ARG A 3 42.55 65.88 18.26
C ARG A 3 41.09 65.78 18.74
N TYR A 4 40.32 64.87 18.16
CA TYR A 4 39.36 63.96 18.82
C TYR A 4 38.71 63.07 17.74
N GLY A 5 38.94 61.73 17.83
CA GLY A 5 38.23 60.79 16.96
C GLY A 5 38.83 59.42 16.79
N SER A 6 39.69 58.94 17.73
CA SER A 6 40.25 57.56 17.59
C SER A 6 40.15 56.72 18.87
N THR A 7 39.08 56.93 19.69
CA THR A 7 38.96 56.21 20.99
C THR A 7 37.65 55.47 21.20
N LEU A 8 36.89 55.13 20.14
CA LEU A 8 35.63 54.34 20.27
C LEU A 8 35.64 52.97 19.62
N ILE A 9 36.74 52.56 19.01
CA ILE A 9 36.83 51.19 18.41
C ILE A 9 37.67 50.22 19.28
N SER A 10 38.43 50.72 20.26
CA SER A 10 39.29 49.89 21.11
C SER A 10 38.64 49.41 22.42
N ALA A 11 37.37 49.74 22.68
CA ALA A 11 36.72 49.39 23.95
C ALA A 11 35.76 48.17 23.85
N LEU A 12 35.62 47.54 22.67
CA LEU A 12 34.74 46.36 22.53
C LEU A 12 35.49 45.03 22.39
N THR A 13 36.80 45.01 22.37
CA THR A 13 37.63 43.81 22.27
C THR A 13 38.32 43.39 23.58
N GLY A 14 38.11 44.13 24.69
CA GLY A 14 38.82 43.91 25.96
C GLY A 14 38.01 43.32 27.13
N ALA A 15 36.75 42.98 26.96
CA ALA A 15 35.89 42.58 28.09
C ALA A 15 35.31 41.17 28.01
N LEU A 16 35.94 40.25 27.26
CA LEU A 16 35.43 38.84 27.20
C LEU A 16 36.46 37.79 27.61
N PHE A 17 37.45 38.16 28.43
CA PHE A 17 38.36 37.19 29.03
C PHE A 17 38.57 37.47 30.51
N LEU A 18 37.60 37.12 31.36
CA LEU A 18 37.86 36.86 32.77
C LEU A 18 36.75 36.04 33.43
N TYR A 19 37.18 34.88 33.92
CA TYR A 19 36.52 33.97 34.87
C TYR A 19 35.32 33.14 34.39
N LEU A 20 35.62 31.96 33.89
CA LEU A 20 34.76 30.80 34.07
C LEU A 20 35.54 29.72 34.86
N PRO A 21 35.06 29.35 36.08
CA PRO A 21 35.59 28.18 36.77
C PRO A 21 35.12 26.91 36.04
N ALA A 22 35.98 25.93 36.08
CA ALA A 22 35.85 24.61 35.48
C ALA A 22 34.51 23.94 35.71
N THR A 23 33.67 23.90 34.64
CA THR A 23 32.65 22.87 34.40
C THR A 23 32.75 22.46 32.93
N GLN A 24 33.84 21.72 32.64
CA GLN A 24 34.10 21.16 31.31
C GLN A 24 33.27 19.91 31.01
N VAL A 25 31.96 19.94 31.12
CA VAL A 25 31.14 18.80 30.70
C VAL A 25 29.96 19.20 29.79
N PHE A 26 29.58 20.47 29.68
CA PHE A 26 28.40 20.88 28.93
C PHE A 26 28.65 21.73 27.66
N ALA A 27 29.87 21.98 27.27
CA ALA A 27 30.15 22.91 26.16
C ALA A 27 30.29 22.27 24.78
N GLN A 28 30.29 20.92 24.66
CA GLN A 28 30.37 20.25 23.35
C GLN A 28 28.99 19.94 22.73
N SER A 29 27.90 19.97 23.50
CA SER A 29 26.57 19.61 22.99
C SER A 29 25.81 20.75 22.30
N THR A 30 26.08 22.00 22.63
CA THR A 30 25.31 23.16 22.12
C THR A 30 25.59 23.53 20.66
N TRP A 31 26.74 23.13 20.10
CA TRP A 31 27.05 23.38 18.69
C TRP A 31 26.71 22.19 17.77
N SER A 32 26.59 20.98 18.32
CA SER A 32 26.21 19.78 17.58
C SER A 32 24.70 19.65 17.42
N ASP A 33 23.89 20.17 18.37
CA ASP A 33 22.42 20.19 18.32
C ASP A 33 21.90 21.57 18.76
N PRO A 34 21.99 22.61 17.90
CA PRO A 34 21.62 23.98 18.23
C PRO A 34 20.12 24.15 18.56
N TRP A 35 19.29 23.20 18.13
CA TRP A 35 17.83 23.21 18.33
C TRP A 35 17.35 22.23 19.39
N GLY A 36 18.26 21.49 20.02
CA GLY A 36 17.93 20.50 21.04
C GLY A 36 17.12 19.31 20.50
N ALA A 37 17.27 18.99 19.20
CA ALA A 37 16.48 17.93 18.55
C ALA A 37 16.77 16.54 19.14
N GLU A 38 18.03 16.29 19.57
CA GLU A 38 18.41 15.04 20.22
C GLU A 38 17.74 14.84 21.59
N ALA A 39 17.37 15.92 22.27
CA ALA A 39 16.62 15.84 23.53
C ALA A 39 15.19 15.35 23.35
N SER A 40 14.67 15.37 22.11
CA SER A 40 13.35 14.84 21.77
C SER A 40 13.36 13.36 21.35
N VAL A 41 14.53 12.72 21.38
CA VAL A 41 14.68 11.27 21.08
C VAL A 41 14.74 10.48 22.39
N SER A 42 14.53 9.16 22.33
CA SER A 42 14.71 8.28 23.48
C SER A 42 16.12 8.42 24.08
N PRO A 43 16.26 8.51 25.42
CA PRO A 43 17.57 8.70 26.07
C PRO A 43 18.56 7.56 25.83
N ALA A 44 18.06 6.35 25.51
CA ALA A 44 18.90 5.19 25.21
C ALA A 44 18.15 4.19 24.31
N PRO A 45 18.86 3.33 23.54
CA PRO A 45 18.23 2.37 22.61
C PRO A 45 17.27 1.36 23.26
N HIS A 46 17.45 1.10 24.55
CA HIS A 46 16.61 0.17 25.33
C HIS A 46 15.52 0.86 26.16
N GLN A 47 15.44 2.18 26.11
CA GLN A 47 14.42 2.95 26.83
C GLN A 47 13.31 3.38 25.88
N ARG A 48 12.08 3.32 26.37
CA ARG A 48 10.92 3.81 25.63
C ARG A 48 10.94 5.34 25.59
N TRP A 49 10.71 5.91 24.42
CA TRP A 49 10.46 7.34 24.30
C TRP A 49 9.08 7.69 24.86
N GLU A 50 9.03 8.73 25.68
CA GLU A 50 7.78 9.29 26.19
C GLU A 50 7.66 10.75 25.75
N SER A 51 6.48 11.12 25.24
CA SER A 51 6.24 12.48 24.77
C SER A 51 5.98 13.42 25.97
N ALA A 52 6.66 14.55 26.01
CA ALA A 52 6.36 15.62 26.98
C ALA A 52 5.04 16.35 26.69
N THR A 53 4.49 16.19 25.46
CA THR A 53 3.21 16.76 25.04
C THR A 53 2.21 15.64 24.77
N PRO A 54 0.88 15.88 24.94
CA PRO A 54 -0.13 14.88 24.60
C PRO A 54 0.04 14.41 23.16
N LEU A 55 0.12 13.08 22.97
CA LEU A 55 0.18 12.49 21.64
C LEU A 55 -1.13 12.74 20.89
N PRO A 56 -1.09 12.94 19.57
CA PRO A 56 -2.29 13.08 18.78
C PRO A 56 -3.16 11.81 18.90
N THR A 57 -4.43 12.01 19.16
CA THR A 57 -5.40 10.90 19.17
C THR A 57 -5.62 10.38 17.77
N VAL A 58 -5.56 9.05 17.61
CA VAL A 58 -5.85 8.40 16.32
C VAL A 58 -7.35 8.49 16.07
N SER A 59 -7.75 9.35 15.13
CA SER A 59 -9.13 9.39 14.64
C SER A 59 -9.26 8.41 13.46
N VAL A 60 -9.94 7.29 13.69
CA VAL A 60 -10.29 6.38 12.61
C VAL A 60 -11.67 6.77 12.10
N PRO A 61 -11.84 7.09 10.80
CA PRO A 61 -13.16 7.36 10.24
C PRO A 61 -14.08 6.16 10.47
N ALA A 62 -15.28 6.40 10.96
CA ALA A 62 -16.31 5.36 11.00
C ALA A 62 -16.56 4.86 9.57
N ALA A 63 -16.73 3.55 9.39
CA ALA A 63 -17.14 3.00 8.11
C ALA A 63 -18.48 3.64 7.72
N THR A 64 -18.52 4.27 6.56
CA THR A 64 -19.67 5.08 6.11
C THR A 64 -20.79 4.25 5.49
N GLY A 65 -20.67 2.92 5.44
CA GLY A 65 -21.67 2.03 4.88
C GLY A 65 -22.48 1.29 5.96
N GLU A 66 -23.79 1.42 5.97
CA GLU A 66 -24.66 0.52 6.71
C GLU A 66 -24.78 -0.81 5.94
N LEU A 67 -24.06 -1.83 6.41
CA LEU A 67 -24.39 -3.20 6.02
C LEU A 67 -25.73 -3.56 6.65
N SER A 68 -26.64 -4.08 5.85
CA SER A 68 -27.89 -4.68 6.37
C SER A 68 -27.51 -5.84 7.30
N ARG A 69 -27.52 -5.59 8.61
CA ARG A 69 -27.05 -6.53 9.66
C ARG A 69 -27.82 -7.84 9.72
N ASN A 70 -28.91 -7.95 8.98
CA ASN A 70 -29.87 -9.07 9.10
C ASN A 70 -29.88 -10.06 7.93
N GLN A 71 -29.11 -9.85 6.87
CA GLN A 71 -29.07 -10.79 5.74
C GLN A 71 -27.63 -11.25 5.45
N PRO A 72 -27.42 -12.56 5.22
CA PRO A 72 -26.14 -13.07 4.79
C PRO A 72 -25.78 -12.53 3.41
N LEU A 73 -24.60 -11.94 3.28
CA LEU A 73 -24.11 -11.29 2.08
C LEU A 73 -23.45 -12.29 1.12
N SER A 74 -23.66 -12.06 -0.16
CA SER A 74 -22.97 -12.77 -1.23
C SER A 74 -21.58 -12.16 -1.48
N LEU A 75 -20.71 -12.91 -2.16
CA LEU A 75 -19.38 -12.43 -2.51
C LEU A 75 -19.41 -11.14 -3.37
N PRO A 76 -20.26 -10.98 -4.40
CA PRO A 76 -20.37 -9.72 -5.15
C PRO A 76 -20.76 -8.52 -4.28
N GLU A 77 -21.72 -8.68 -3.36
CA GLU A 77 -22.15 -7.62 -2.46
C GLU A 77 -21.03 -7.19 -1.51
N LEU A 78 -20.27 -8.15 -0.97
CA LEU A 78 -19.09 -7.88 -0.13
C LEU A 78 -17.98 -7.18 -0.90
N THR A 79 -17.75 -7.59 -2.15
CA THR A 79 -16.75 -6.99 -3.02
C THR A 79 -17.11 -5.54 -3.34
N GLU A 80 -18.35 -5.26 -3.72
CA GLU A 80 -18.82 -3.90 -3.98
C GLU A 80 -18.69 -3.02 -2.74
N PHE A 81 -19.08 -3.54 -1.58
CA PHE A 81 -18.93 -2.81 -0.32
C PHE A 81 -17.47 -2.53 0.02
N ALA A 82 -16.58 -3.51 -0.15
CA ALA A 82 -15.15 -3.35 0.09
C ALA A 82 -14.53 -2.29 -0.83
N LEU A 83 -14.84 -2.31 -2.13
CA LEU A 83 -14.30 -1.32 -3.07
C LEU A 83 -14.68 0.12 -2.69
N ARG A 84 -15.86 0.32 -2.09
CA ARG A 84 -16.32 1.65 -1.62
C ARG A 84 -15.72 2.07 -0.29
N ASN A 85 -15.43 1.13 0.61
CA ASN A 85 -15.10 1.44 2.01
C ASN A 85 -13.65 1.11 2.40
N ASN A 86 -12.92 0.33 1.61
CA ASN A 86 -11.56 -0.05 1.96
C ASN A 86 -10.61 1.15 1.88
N PRO A 87 -9.81 1.43 2.92
CA PRO A 87 -8.86 2.54 2.92
C PRO A 87 -7.82 2.49 1.79
N ARG A 88 -7.44 1.29 1.30
CA ARG A 88 -6.48 1.14 0.20
C ARG A 88 -7.01 1.69 -1.12
N THR A 89 -8.29 1.45 -1.43
CA THR A 89 -8.92 2.00 -2.64
C THR A 89 -8.97 3.52 -2.59
N ARG A 90 -9.32 4.09 -1.43
CA ARG A 90 -9.31 5.53 -1.21
C ARG A 90 -7.91 6.13 -1.32
N GLN A 91 -6.90 5.47 -0.73
CA GLN A 91 -5.51 5.91 -0.78
C GLN A 91 -4.99 5.98 -2.22
N SER A 92 -5.17 4.91 -3.02
CA SER A 92 -4.70 4.87 -4.41
C SER A 92 -5.44 5.88 -5.30
N TRP A 93 -6.74 6.07 -5.09
CA TRP A 93 -7.51 7.11 -5.79
C TRP A 93 -7.00 8.52 -5.46
N LEU A 94 -6.73 8.82 -4.18
CA LEU A 94 -6.17 10.10 -3.77
C LEU A 94 -4.76 10.32 -4.33
N ALA A 95 -3.95 9.26 -4.45
CA ALA A 95 -2.64 9.32 -5.12
C ALA A 95 -2.78 9.68 -6.61
N ALA A 96 -3.76 9.10 -7.32
CA ALA A 96 -4.05 9.47 -8.70
C ALA A 96 -4.52 10.94 -8.82
N ARG A 97 -5.35 11.43 -7.89
CA ARG A 97 -5.75 12.84 -7.85
C ARG A 97 -4.57 13.78 -7.57
N ALA A 98 -3.65 13.38 -6.71
CA ALA A 98 -2.43 14.14 -6.48
C ALA A 98 -1.54 14.21 -7.72
N ALA A 99 -1.42 13.11 -8.47
CA ALA A 99 -0.71 13.09 -9.75
C ALA A 99 -1.40 13.99 -10.80
N ALA A 100 -2.75 14.03 -10.82
CA ALA A 100 -3.50 14.95 -11.69
C ALA A 100 -3.24 16.41 -11.35
N ALA A 101 -3.16 16.76 -10.06
CA ALA A 101 -2.77 18.10 -9.63
C ALA A 101 -1.31 18.41 -10.03
N GLY A 102 -0.42 17.41 -10.01
CA GLY A 102 0.95 17.53 -10.54
C GLY A 102 1.00 17.95 -12.01
N VAL A 103 0.14 17.37 -12.85
CA VAL A 103 0.01 17.80 -14.25
C VAL A 103 -0.43 19.27 -14.33
N GLY A 104 -1.34 19.70 -13.47
CA GLY A 104 -1.77 21.11 -13.39
C GLY A 104 -0.62 22.05 -13.01
N ILE A 105 0.26 21.64 -12.10
CA ILE A 105 1.46 22.40 -11.70
C ILE A 105 2.39 22.59 -12.90
N GLU A 106 2.74 21.51 -13.62
CA GLU A 106 3.61 21.61 -14.80
C GLU A 106 2.98 22.44 -15.94
N LYS A 107 1.64 22.37 -16.11
CA LYS A 107 0.92 23.22 -17.08
C LYS A 107 0.90 24.70 -16.66
N ALA A 108 0.92 24.99 -15.37
CA ALA A 108 0.96 26.36 -14.86
C ALA A 108 2.27 27.08 -15.27
N ASP A 109 3.38 26.36 -15.46
CA ASP A 109 4.64 26.93 -15.93
C ASP A 109 4.59 27.42 -17.39
N GLN A 110 3.54 27.04 -18.14
CA GLN A 110 3.26 27.62 -19.45
C GLN A 110 2.58 28.99 -19.42
N LEU A 111 2.15 29.43 -18.22
CA LEU A 111 1.45 30.70 -18.02
C LEU A 111 2.39 31.75 -17.45
N PRO A 112 2.11 33.05 -17.70
CA PRO A 112 2.86 34.14 -17.08
C PRO A 112 2.67 34.11 -15.55
N GLN A 113 3.77 34.30 -14.80
CA GLN A 113 3.76 34.44 -13.35
C GLN A 113 3.74 35.93 -13.01
N ILE A 114 2.77 36.33 -12.19
CA ILE A 114 2.60 37.69 -11.72
C ILE A 114 2.71 37.65 -10.19
N SER A 115 3.60 38.49 -9.64
CA SER A 115 3.75 38.68 -8.22
C SER A 115 3.64 40.13 -7.82
N ALA A 116 3.04 40.40 -6.65
CA ALA A 116 2.97 41.72 -6.05
C ALA A 116 3.73 41.72 -4.73
N VAL A 117 4.56 42.72 -4.52
CA VAL A 117 5.39 42.86 -3.30
C VAL A 117 5.23 44.28 -2.77
N TYR A 118 5.04 44.44 -1.47
CA TYR A 118 5.19 45.69 -0.81
C TYR A 118 6.53 45.69 -0.05
N GLY A 119 7.49 46.46 -0.57
CA GLY A 119 8.86 46.47 -0.08
C GLY A 119 9.13 47.63 0.88
N PHE A 120 9.98 47.42 1.87
CA PHE A 120 10.59 48.43 2.71
C PHE A 120 12.10 48.24 2.68
N THR A 121 12.86 49.23 2.24
CA THR A 121 14.31 49.15 2.13
C THR A 121 14.94 50.42 2.68
N ARG A 122 15.91 50.32 3.55
CA ARG A 122 16.72 51.41 4.05
C ARG A 122 18.17 51.21 3.60
N THR A 123 18.65 52.14 2.78
CA THR A 123 20.00 52.09 2.18
C THR A 123 20.74 53.38 2.40
N GLN A 124 22.06 53.31 2.51
CA GLN A 124 22.96 54.44 2.47
C GLN A 124 23.80 54.38 1.22
N PRO A 125 23.40 55.08 0.15
CA PRO A 125 24.14 55.09 -1.10
C PRO A 125 25.52 55.77 -0.90
N VAL A 126 26.54 55.19 -1.52
CA VAL A 126 27.86 55.78 -1.61
C VAL A 126 28.04 56.29 -3.04
N SER A 127 28.39 57.54 -3.21
CA SER A 127 28.68 58.12 -4.53
C SER A 127 29.96 57.50 -5.12
N ALA A 128 29.81 56.87 -6.29
CA ALA A 128 30.99 56.28 -6.99
C ALA A 128 32.00 57.31 -7.43
N THR A 129 31.58 58.60 -7.61
CA THR A 129 32.45 59.66 -8.10
C THR A 129 33.23 60.34 -6.97
N THR A 130 32.63 60.51 -5.79
CA THR A 130 33.24 61.27 -4.67
C THR A 130 33.66 60.39 -3.50
N GLY A 131 33.29 59.10 -3.48
CA GLY A 131 33.52 58.20 -2.34
C GLY A 131 32.73 58.57 -1.07
N THR A 132 31.87 59.59 -1.12
CA THR A 132 31.12 60.07 0.04
C THR A 132 29.79 59.31 0.22
N ALA A 133 29.50 58.90 1.46
CA ALA A 133 28.23 58.32 1.80
C ALA A 133 27.11 59.36 1.85
N SER A 134 26.03 59.15 1.11
CA SER A 134 24.83 59.94 1.19
C SER A 134 24.03 59.64 2.52
N PRO A 135 23.15 60.56 2.95
CA PRO A 135 22.27 60.23 4.05
C PRO A 135 21.45 58.96 3.84
N TRP A 136 21.10 58.30 4.92
CA TRP A 136 20.21 57.13 4.89
C TRP A 136 18.90 57.45 4.17
N GLN A 137 18.56 56.60 3.21
CA GLN A 137 17.32 56.72 2.45
C GLN A 137 16.42 55.53 2.76
N THR A 138 15.21 55.82 3.16
CA THR A 138 14.18 54.82 3.33
C THR A 138 13.23 54.88 2.13
N ARG A 139 13.06 53.77 1.46
CA ARG A 139 12.17 53.58 0.33
C ARG A 139 11.13 52.53 0.69
N PHE A 140 9.90 52.76 0.36
CA PHE A 140 8.82 51.77 0.55
C PHE A 140 7.78 51.98 -0.52
N GLY A 141 7.02 50.88 -0.81
CA GLY A 141 5.94 50.95 -1.77
C GLY A 141 5.61 49.63 -2.43
N PRO A 142 4.50 49.59 -3.17
CA PRO A 142 4.08 48.41 -3.93
C PRO A 142 4.88 48.28 -5.23
N SER A 143 5.15 47.02 -5.62
CA SER A 143 5.66 46.67 -6.94
C SER A 143 4.97 45.43 -7.43
N VAL A 144 4.77 45.32 -8.76
CA VAL A 144 4.25 44.16 -9.46
C VAL A 144 5.31 43.72 -10.47
N SER A 145 5.60 42.42 -10.49
CA SER A 145 6.48 41.82 -11.47
C SER A 145 5.78 40.73 -12.28
N LEU A 146 6.09 40.68 -13.57
CA LEU A 146 5.68 39.68 -14.53
C LEU A 146 6.91 38.90 -15.00
N SER A 147 6.86 37.59 -14.99
CA SER A 147 7.84 36.71 -15.60
C SER A 147 7.13 35.69 -16.49
N TYR A 148 7.56 35.58 -17.74
CA TYR A 148 6.98 34.61 -18.68
C TYR A 148 8.04 34.07 -19.63
N VAL A 149 8.19 32.73 -19.60
CA VAL A 149 9.06 32.04 -20.57
C VAL A 149 8.30 31.86 -21.88
N LEU A 150 8.69 32.55 -22.90
CA LEU A 150 8.08 32.45 -24.25
C LEU A 150 8.51 31.18 -24.95
N PHE A 151 9.83 30.85 -24.89
CA PHE A 151 10.39 29.74 -25.63
C PHE A 151 11.55 29.09 -24.84
N ASP A 152 11.55 27.74 -24.77
CA ASP A 152 12.52 26.95 -24.02
C ASP A 152 12.93 25.65 -24.73
N PHE A 153 12.83 25.58 -26.03
CA PHE A 153 13.12 24.39 -26.86
C PHE A 153 12.33 23.14 -26.44
N GLY A 154 11.16 23.32 -25.80
CA GLY A 154 10.24 22.25 -25.43
C GLY A 154 10.53 21.62 -24.05
N VAL A 155 11.35 22.24 -23.21
CA VAL A 155 11.61 21.74 -21.83
C VAL A 155 10.31 21.55 -21.09
N ARG A 156 9.45 22.58 -21.00
CA ARG A 156 8.14 22.51 -20.33
C ARG A 156 7.21 21.49 -21.00
N GLY A 157 7.25 21.37 -22.34
CA GLY A 157 6.48 20.37 -23.06
C GLY A 157 6.81 18.95 -22.61
N TYR A 158 8.10 18.61 -22.47
CA TYR A 158 8.53 17.30 -21.97
C TYR A 158 8.27 17.09 -20.48
N GLN A 159 8.31 18.15 -19.66
CA GLN A 159 7.93 18.08 -18.25
C GLN A 159 6.44 17.74 -18.11
N ILE A 160 5.57 18.39 -18.88
CA ILE A 160 4.14 18.09 -18.94
C ILE A 160 3.92 16.65 -19.40
N GLU A 161 4.56 16.23 -20.49
CA GLU A 161 4.49 14.87 -21.01
C GLU A 161 4.90 13.84 -19.93
N SER A 162 6.01 14.10 -19.23
CA SER A 162 6.45 13.27 -18.10
C SER A 162 5.40 13.17 -16.99
N SER A 163 4.79 14.29 -16.63
CA SER A 163 3.76 14.33 -15.58
C SER A 163 2.46 13.65 -16.02
N GLU A 164 2.07 13.75 -17.29
CA GLU A 164 0.92 13.05 -17.86
C GLU A 164 1.11 11.53 -17.86
N TYR A 165 2.31 11.03 -18.19
CA TYR A 165 2.62 9.61 -18.04
C TYR A 165 2.67 9.14 -16.59
N ARG A 166 3.11 9.99 -15.64
CA ARG A 166 3.02 9.69 -14.20
C ARG A 166 1.56 9.61 -13.72
N LEU A 167 0.70 10.49 -14.22
CA LEU A 167 -0.74 10.41 -13.95
C LEU A 167 -1.34 9.12 -14.52
N LEU A 168 -0.99 8.75 -15.77
CA LEU A 168 -1.43 7.48 -16.37
C LEU A 168 -0.98 6.29 -15.50
N ALA A 169 0.28 6.26 -15.08
CA ALA A 169 0.79 5.22 -14.19
C ALA A 169 0.02 5.17 -12.86
N ALA A 170 -0.27 6.32 -12.25
CA ALA A 170 -1.03 6.38 -10.99
C ALA A 170 -2.46 5.83 -11.12
N ASN A 171 -3.14 6.12 -12.24
CA ASN A 171 -4.47 5.57 -12.55
C ASN A 171 -4.42 4.04 -12.72
N LEU A 172 -3.40 3.53 -13.39
CA LEU A 172 -3.22 2.08 -13.60
C LEU A 172 -2.83 1.36 -12.29
N VAL A 173 -2.03 2.00 -11.43
CA VAL A 173 -1.76 1.51 -10.07
C VAL A 173 -3.05 1.46 -9.25
N HIS A 174 -3.93 2.47 -9.38
CA HIS A 174 -5.24 2.41 -8.74
C HIS A 174 -6.07 1.20 -9.23
N ASN A 175 -6.10 0.96 -10.54
CA ASN A 175 -6.78 -0.22 -11.10
C ASN A 175 -6.20 -1.54 -10.55
N ARG A 176 -4.87 -1.62 -10.38
CA ARG A 176 -4.24 -2.78 -9.75
C ARG A 176 -4.69 -2.95 -8.30
N VAL A 177 -4.74 -1.87 -7.52
CA VAL A 177 -5.21 -1.90 -6.13
C VAL A 177 -6.68 -2.37 -6.05
N LEU A 178 -7.53 -2.00 -7.00
CA LEU A 178 -8.90 -2.53 -7.06
C LEU A 178 -8.90 -4.05 -7.24
N GLN A 179 -8.09 -4.60 -8.16
CA GLN A 179 -7.94 -6.04 -8.36
C GLN A 179 -7.42 -6.75 -7.11
N ASP A 180 -6.42 -6.17 -6.44
CA ASP A 180 -5.85 -6.72 -5.20
C ASP A 180 -6.89 -6.73 -4.07
N VAL A 181 -7.72 -5.70 -3.94
CA VAL A 181 -8.81 -5.68 -2.93
C VAL A 181 -9.87 -6.72 -3.23
N ILE A 182 -10.27 -6.90 -4.50
CA ILE A 182 -11.19 -7.98 -4.92
C ILE A 182 -10.62 -9.33 -4.49
N PHE A 183 -9.37 -9.62 -4.84
CA PHE A 183 -8.71 -10.87 -4.47
C PHE A 183 -8.66 -11.10 -2.96
N LEU A 184 -8.34 -10.07 -2.18
CA LEU A 184 -8.30 -10.17 -0.71
C LEU A 184 -9.69 -10.46 -0.13
N VAL A 185 -10.76 -9.88 -0.69
CA VAL A 185 -12.15 -10.16 -0.28
C VAL A 185 -12.50 -11.60 -0.60
N GLU A 186 -12.21 -12.08 -1.81
CA GLU A 186 -12.45 -13.46 -2.24
C GLU A 186 -11.71 -14.46 -1.32
N GLN A 187 -10.42 -14.22 -1.08
CA GLN A 187 -9.62 -15.06 -0.19
C GLN A 187 -10.19 -15.12 1.23
N ALA A 188 -10.55 -13.95 1.80
CA ALA A 188 -11.13 -13.89 3.14
C ALA A 188 -12.51 -14.55 3.22
N TYR A 189 -13.33 -14.39 2.16
CA TYR A 189 -14.63 -15.02 2.05
C TYR A 189 -14.53 -16.54 1.98
N TYR A 190 -13.72 -17.10 1.09
CA TYR A 190 -13.53 -18.55 0.98
C TYR A 190 -12.92 -19.15 2.24
N ARG A 191 -11.96 -18.43 2.85
CA ARG A 191 -11.37 -18.87 4.13
C ARG A 191 -12.40 -18.94 5.25
N LEU A 192 -13.33 -17.98 5.32
CA LEU A 192 -14.42 -18.00 6.30
C LEU A 192 -15.37 -19.17 6.04
N LEU A 193 -15.76 -19.43 4.79
CA LEU A 193 -16.57 -20.58 4.39
C LEU A 193 -15.89 -21.91 4.78
N GLY A 194 -14.60 -22.04 4.51
CA GLY A 194 -13.85 -23.24 4.86
C GLY A 194 -13.75 -23.47 6.36
N ASN A 195 -13.48 -22.42 7.13
CA ASN A 195 -13.42 -22.52 8.58
C ASN A 195 -14.79 -22.89 9.18
N ASP A 196 -15.89 -22.38 8.64
CA ASP A 196 -17.23 -22.79 9.04
C ASP A 196 -17.50 -24.27 8.73
N ALA A 197 -17.09 -24.74 7.55
CA ALA A 197 -17.17 -26.16 7.20
C ALA A 197 -16.32 -27.04 8.11
N LEU A 198 -15.11 -26.60 8.47
CA LEU A 198 -14.24 -27.32 9.41
C LEU A 198 -14.83 -27.42 10.81
N VAL A 199 -15.52 -26.39 11.30
CA VAL A 199 -16.27 -26.46 12.58
C VAL A 199 -17.35 -27.51 12.51
N ARG A 200 -18.11 -27.58 11.41
CA ARG A 200 -19.14 -28.62 11.22
C ARG A 200 -18.55 -30.03 11.21
N VAL A 201 -17.45 -30.27 10.49
CA VAL A 201 -16.75 -31.56 10.48
C VAL A 201 -16.24 -31.93 11.86
N ASN A 202 -15.59 -31.01 12.58
CA ASN A 202 -15.07 -31.30 13.92
C ASN A 202 -16.18 -31.53 14.95
N ARG A 203 -17.34 -30.88 14.81
CA ARG A 203 -18.53 -31.16 15.63
C ARG A 203 -19.05 -32.57 15.37
N GLN A 204 -19.18 -32.97 14.12
CA GLN A 204 -19.56 -34.33 13.76
C GLN A 204 -18.57 -35.36 14.27
N SER A 205 -17.27 -35.10 14.18
CA SER A 205 -16.22 -35.98 14.72
C SER A 205 -16.31 -36.13 16.24
N LEU A 206 -16.65 -35.06 16.97
CA LEU A 206 -16.89 -35.10 18.40
C LEU A 206 -18.13 -35.97 18.75
N ASP A 207 -19.19 -35.81 17.98
CA ASP A 207 -20.44 -36.60 18.20
C ASP A 207 -20.21 -38.09 17.89
N ASN A 208 -19.44 -38.40 16.83
CA ASN A 208 -19.03 -39.77 16.52
C ASN A 208 -18.15 -40.36 17.63
N ALA A 209 -17.19 -39.60 18.15
CA ALA A 209 -16.33 -40.05 19.27
C ALA A 209 -17.12 -40.29 20.55
N LYS A 210 -18.13 -39.45 20.87
CA LYS A 210 -19.05 -39.69 22.02
C LYS A 210 -19.85 -40.97 21.83
N THR A 211 -20.39 -41.19 20.63
CA THR A 211 -21.12 -42.44 20.32
C THR A 211 -20.25 -43.68 20.47
N ALA A 212 -18.97 -43.61 20.02
CA ALA A 212 -18.03 -44.70 20.23
C ALA A 212 -17.71 -44.94 21.73
N LEU A 213 -17.58 -43.87 22.52
CA LEU A 213 -17.36 -43.97 23.97
C LEU A 213 -18.55 -44.64 24.67
N GLU A 214 -19.78 -44.25 24.37
CA GLU A 214 -20.97 -44.88 24.91
C GLU A 214 -21.05 -46.36 24.54
N ALA A 215 -20.74 -46.71 23.31
CA ALA A 215 -20.70 -48.12 22.90
C ALA A 215 -19.60 -48.90 23.64
N ALA A 216 -18.44 -48.31 23.88
CA ALA A 216 -17.36 -48.93 24.65
C ALA A 216 -17.74 -49.15 26.13
N ARG A 217 -18.43 -48.18 26.75
CA ARG A 217 -18.93 -48.28 28.13
C ARG A 217 -19.96 -49.40 28.26
N ARG A 218 -20.98 -49.46 27.37
CA ARG A 218 -21.99 -50.53 27.37
C ARG A 218 -21.37 -51.93 27.22
N ARG A 219 -20.42 -52.06 26.30
CA ARG A 219 -19.71 -53.35 26.11
C ARG A 219 -18.85 -53.75 27.32
N ARG A 220 -18.25 -52.76 28.01
CA ARG A 220 -17.54 -53.03 29.26
C ARG A 220 -18.48 -53.54 30.37
N GLU A 221 -19.63 -52.89 30.52
CA GLU A 221 -20.68 -53.31 31.51
C GLU A 221 -21.15 -54.75 31.23
N SER A 222 -21.20 -55.13 29.94
CA SER A 222 -21.53 -56.49 29.53
C SER A 222 -20.34 -57.47 29.56
N GLY A 223 -19.15 -57.03 30.01
CA GLY A 223 -17.95 -57.88 30.08
C GLY A 223 -17.27 -58.12 28.71
N LEU A 224 -17.71 -57.45 27.63
CA LEU A 224 -17.25 -57.64 26.25
C LEU A 224 -16.16 -56.65 25.83
N ALA A 225 -15.78 -55.71 26.67
CA ALA A 225 -14.68 -54.74 26.41
C ALA A 225 -13.84 -54.51 27.66
N THR A 226 -12.62 -54.09 27.49
CA THR A 226 -11.67 -53.81 28.57
C THR A 226 -11.79 -52.34 29.07
N VAL A 227 -11.24 -52.06 30.25
CA VAL A 227 -11.11 -50.66 30.76
C VAL A 227 -10.24 -49.84 29.82
N ALA A 228 -9.21 -50.43 29.20
CA ALA A 228 -8.34 -49.76 28.26
C ALA A 228 -9.10 -49.29 27.00
N ASP A 229 -10.12 -49.99 26.57
CA ASP A 229 -10.97 -49.60 25.43
C ASP A 229 -11.79 -48.33 25.75
N VAL A 230 -12.29 -48.23 27.00
CA VAL A 230 -13.00 -47.02 27.44
C VAL A 230 -12.06 -45.82 27.52
N TYR A 231 -10.84 -45.98 28.06
CA TYR A 231 -9.87 -44.90 28.14
C TYR A 231 -9.39 -44.43 26.75
N ARG A 232 -9.25 -45.34 25.78
CA ARG A 232 -8.98 -44.96 24.40
C ARG A 232 -10.09 -44.11 23.80
N ALA A 233 -11.32 -44.50 23.99
CA ALA A 233 -12.49 -43.75 23.54
C ALA A 233 -12.61 -42.38 24.24
N GLU A 234 -12.32 -42.30 25.55
CA GLU A 234 -12.26 -41.02 26.27
C GLU A 234 -11.16 -40.10 25.74
N THR A 235 -9.99 -40.63 25.44
CA THR A 235 -8.90 -39.86 24.77
C THR A 235 -9.35 -39.32 23.42
N GLN A 236 -10.07 -40.11 22.61
CA GLN A 236 -10.59 -39.64 21.31
C GLN A 236 -11.63 -38.54 21.46
N VAL A 237 -12.52 -38.60 22.45
CA VAL A 237 -13.47 -37.53 22.78
C VAL A 237 -12.73 -36.24 23.12
N ALA A 238 -11.73 -36.35 24.03
CA ALA A 238 -10.92 -35.18 24.42
C ALA A 238 -10.18 -34.56 23.20
N GLN A 239 -9.62 -35.39 22.33
CA GLN A 239 -8.94 -34.94 21.10
C GLN A 239 -9.92 -34.24 20.14
N SER A 240 -11.10 -34.81 19.91
CA SER A 240 -12.14 -34.23 19.06
C SER A 240 -12.66 -32.90 19.61
N GLN A 241 -12.82 -32.80 20.96
CA GLN A 241 -13.19 -31.58 21.64
C GLN A 241 -12.12 -30.48 21.45
N LEU A 242 -10.83 -30.82 21.55
CA LEU A 242 -9.72 -29.90 21.30
C LEU A 242 -9.74 -29.39 19.86
N ASN A 243 -9.96 -30.28 18.88
CA ASN A 243 -10.05 -29.93 17.47
C ASN A 243 -11.23 -28.97 17.19
N LEU A 244 -12.40 -29.24 17.80
CA LEU A 244 -13.57 -28.34 17.71
C LEU A 244 -13.27 -26.95 18.31
N THR A 245 -12.63 -26.91 19.47
CA THR A 245 -12.26 -25.64 20.12
C THR A 245 -11.31 -24.83 19.24
N ARG A 246 -10.29 -25.48 18.67
CA ARG A 246 -9.34 -24.82 17.75
C ARG A 246 -10.02 -24.30 16.47
N SER A 247 -10.83 -25.12 15.82
CA SER A 247 -11.54 -24.71 14.60
C SER A 247 -12.54 -23.58 14.86
N SER A 248 -13.21 -23.57 16.02
CA SER A 248 -14.08 -22.47 16.43
C SER A 248 -13.31 -21.16 16.61
N GLY A 249 -12.10 -21.21 17.20
CA GLY A 249 -11.23 -20.05 17.31
C GLY A 249 -10.75 -19.52 15.95
N GLU A 250 -10.41 -20.41 15.01
CA GLU A 250 -10.03 -20.00 13.65
C GLU A 250 -11.21 -19.41 12.85
N LEU A 251 -12.44 -19.89 13.09
CA LEU A 251 -13.64 -19.30 12.51
C LEU A 251 -13.82 -17.84 12.97
N GLU A 252 -13.70 -17.56 14.26
CA GLU A 252 -13.83 -16.19 14.77
C GLU A 252 -12.72 -15.27 14.24
N LYS A 253 -11.48 -15.75 14.15
CA LYS A 253 -10.39 -14.99 13.52
C LYS A 253 -10.69 -14.66 12.06
N SER A 254 -11.23 -15.61 11.29
CA SER A 254 -11.57 -15.39 9.88
C SER A 254 -12.72 -14.40 9.69
N ARG A 255 -13.67 -14.35 10.63
CA ARG A 255 -14.72 -13.30 10.65
C ARG A 255 -14.13 -11.91 10.82
N GLY A 256 -13.24 -11.73 11.80
CA GLY A 256 -12.54 -10.46 11.99
C GLY A 256 -11.67 -10.07 10.79
N GLN A 257 -11.03 -11.04 10.14
CA GLN A 257 -10.23 -10.79 8.95
C GLN A 257 -11.10 -10.33 7.76
N LEU A 258 -12.24 -10.97 7.52
CA LEU A 258 -13.19 -10.53 6.48
C LEU A 258 -13.69 -9.12 6.76
N ALA A 259 -14.10 -8.82 8.01
CA ALA A 259 -14.53 -7.47 8.40
C ALA A 259 -13.45 -6.42 8.10
N SER A 260 -12.20 -6.69 8.46
CA SER A 260 -11.06 -5.80 8.20
C SER A 260 -10.82 -5.56 6.71
N VAL A 261 -10.86 -6.62 5.88
CA VAL A 261 -10.64 -6.51 4.43
C VAL A 261 -11.77 -5.73 3.75
N VAL A 262 -12.99 -5.90 4.22
CA VAL A 262 -14.17 -5.16 3.72
C VAL A 262 -14.16 -3.69 4.19
N GLY A 263 -13.30 -3.33 5.15
CA GLY A 263 -13.17 -1.96 5.65
C GLY A 263 -14.07 -1.67 6.86
N LEU A 264 -14.52 -2.72 7.56
CA LEU A 264 -15.29 -2.61 8.77
C LEU A 264 -14.45 -2.86 10.04
N PRO A 265 -14.88 -2.39 11.21
CA PRO A 265 -14.29 -2.77 12.47
C PRO A 265 -14.34 -4.30 12.67
N VAL A 266 -13.29 -4.89 13.21
CA VAL A 266 -13.12 -6.35 13.34
C VAL A 266 -14.18 -7.04 14.22
N ASN A 267 -14.86 -6.29 15.09
CA ASN A 267 -15.92 -6.75 15.97
C ASN A 267 -17.33 -6.74 15.34
N VAL A 268 -17.44 -6.33 14.08
CA VAL A 268 -18.71 -6.37 13.34
C VAL A 268 -18.95 -7.78 12.83
N ALA A 269 -20.06 -8.38 13.23
CA ALA A 269 -20.46 -9.70 12.75
C ALA A 269 -20.98 -9.57 11.30
N ILE A 270 -20.30 -10.23 10.37
CA ILE A 270 -20.73 -10.34 8.97
C ILE A 270 -21.25 -11.75 8.74
N GLY A 271 -22.55 -11.87 8.39
CA GLY A 271 -23.11 -13.11 7.88
C GLY A 271 -22.73 -13.29 6.40
N ILE A 272 -22.29 -14.49 6.03
CA ILE A 272 -22.03 -14.85 4.63
C ILE A 272 -23.00 -15.89 4.15
N ARG A 273 -23.35 -15.82 2.86
CA ARG A 273 -24.20 -16.83 2.21
C ARG A 273 -23.37 -18.07 1.91
N PRO A 274 -23.80 -19.28 2.34
CA PRO A 274 -23.11 -20.51 1.95
C PRO A 274 -23.09 -20.67 0.43
N LEU A 275 -22.07 -21.35 -0.10
CA LEU A 275 -22.07 -21.79 -1.50
C LEU A 275 -23.14 -22.88 -1.67
N GLU A 276 -24.12 -22.63 -2.53
CA GLU A 276 -25.25 -23.55 -2.73
C GLU A 276 -24.85 -24.81 -3.52
N GLN A 277 -23.79 -24.72 -4.32
CA GLN A 277 -23.31 -25.84 -5.13
C GLN A 277 -21.78 -25.90 -5.12
N PRO A 278 -21.22 -27.13 -5.15
CA PRO A 278 -19.79 -27.29 -5.39
C PRO A 278 -19.45 -26.69 -6.78
N PRO A 279 -18.23 -26.14 -6.94
CA PRO A 279 -17.83 -25.56 -8.21
C PRO A 279 -17.94 -26.58 -9.34
N GLN A 280 -18.49 -26.17 -10.47
CA GLN A 280 -18.38 -26.96 -11.68
C GLN A 280 -16.91 -26.92 -12.13
N LEU A 281 -16.21 -28.03 -12.00
CA LEU A 281 -14.85 -28.21 -12.43
C LEU A 281 -14.84 -28.29 -13.98
N GLY A 282 -14.89 -27.11 -14.63
CA GLY A 282 -14.67 -27.03 -16.08
C GLY A 282 -13.19 -27.21 -16.39
N GLU A 283 -12.89 -27.91 -17.48
CA GLU A 283 -11.52 -27.87 -18.04
C GLU A 283 -11.18 -26.43 -18.40
N MET A 284 -9.92 -26.02 -18.13
CA MET A 284 -9.45 -24.70 -18.53
C MET A 284 -9.48 -24.60 -20.06
N ALA A 285 -10.33 -23.74 -20.57
CA ALA A 285 -10.55 -23.54 -22.00
C ALA A 285 -9.32 -22.96 -22.72
N SER A 286 -8.42 -22.30 -21.97
CA SER A 286 -7.27 -21.59 -22.54
C SER A 286 -5.96 -22.26 -22.14
N GLY A 287 -5.08 -22.49 -23.11
CA GLY A 287 -3.71 -22.95 -22.88
C GLY A 287 -2.88 -21.85 -22.23
N ILE A 288 -1.79 -22.25 -21.56
CA ILE A 288 -0.88 -21.34 -20.85
C ILE A 288 -0.33 -20.21 -21.73
N GLY A 289 -0.07 -20.48 -23.02
CA GLY A 289 0.41 -19.46 -23.96
C GLY A 289 -0.60 -18.34 -24.18
N GLU A 290 -1.88 -18.67 -24.27
CA GLU A 290 -2.95 -17.68 -24.40
C GLU A 290 -3.10 -16.84 -23.13
N LEU A 291 -2.97 -17.45 -21.96
CA LEU A 291 -3.03 -16.75 -20.68
C LEU A 291 -1.85 -15.77 -20.50
N LEU A 292 -0.66 -16.14 -20.94
CA LEU A 292 0.52 -15.26 -20.93
C LEU A 292 0.33 -14.05 -21.85
N GLU A 293 -0.23 -14.23 -23.06
CA GLU A 293 -0.50 -13.10 -23.95
C GLU A 293 -1.61 -12.19 -23.40
N LYS A 294 -2.66 -12.78 -22.81
CA LYS A 294 -3.70 -12.00 -22.11
C LYS A 294 -3.10 -11.18 -20.96
N ALA A 295 -2.23 -11.76 -20.15
CA ALA A 295 -1.58 -11.07 -19.04
C ALA A 295 -0.74 -9.86 -19.51
N LYS A 296 0.00 -10.00 -20.61
CA LYS A 296 0.77 -8.90 -21.22
C LYS A 296 -0.11 -7.72 -21.58
N ALA A 297 -1.30 -7.97 -22.11
CA ALA A 297 -2.20 -6.94 -22.60
C ALA A 297 -3.10 -6.34 -21.49
N ALA A 298 -3.50 -7.14 -20.50
CA ALA A 298 -4.56 -6.79 -19.57
C ALA A 298 -4.08 -6.37 -18.17
N ARG A 299 -2.83 -6.65 -17.80
CA ARG A 299 -2.30 -6.33 -16.45
C ARG A 299 -2.04 -4.85 -16.27
N PRO A 300 -2.75 -4.17 -15.35
CA PRO A 300 -2.56 -2.73 -15.13
C PRO A 300 -1.16 -2.36 -14.63
N ASP A 301 -0.53 -3.22 -13.82
CA ASP A 301 0.82 -3.00 -13.26
C ASP A 301 1.90 -2.99 -14.35
N LEU A 302 1.80 -3.83 -15.38
CA LEU A 302 2.73 -3.83 -16.51
C LEU A 302 2.58 -2.58 -17.36
N VAL A 303 1.33 -2.18 -17.64
CA VAL A 303 1.06 -0.93 -18.39
C VAL A 303 1.48 0.30 -17.58
N ALA A 304 1.32 0.26 -16.26
CA ALA A 304 1.81 1.33 -15.36
C ALA A 304 3.34 1.44 -15.40
N ALA A 305 4.05 0.31 -15.40
CA ALA A 305 5.51 0.30 -15.51
C ALA A 305 5.98 0.87 -16.85
N GLU A 306 5.30 0.53 -17.97
CA GLU A 306 5.60 1.12 -19.29
C GLU A 306 5.33 2.64 -19.29
N ALA A 307 4.26 3.10 -18.66
CA ALA A 307 3.99 4.53 -18.50
C ALA A 307 5.09 5.23 -17.69
N GLN A 308 5.63 4.58 -16.65
CA GLN A 308 6.78 5.11 -15.89
C GLN A 308 8.05 5.20 -16.74
N VAL A 309 8.31 4.24 -17.63
CA VAL A 309 9.42 4.29 -18.59
C VAL A 309 9.26 5.52 -19.51
N ARG A 310 8.05 5.74 -20.06
CA ARG A 310 7.77 6.91 -20.90
C ARG A 310 7.92 8.22 -20.12
N ALA A 311 7.44 8.27 -18.89
CA ALA A 311 7.64 9.44 -18.01
C ALA A 311 9.12 9.76 -17.78
N ALA A 312 9.94 8.72 -17.52
CA ALA A 312 11.38 8.89 -17.31
C ALA A 312 12.10 9.32 -18.60
N ASN A 313 11.71 8.80 -19.77
CA ASN A 313 12.26 9.24 -21.06
C ASN A 313 11.88 10.68 -21.37
N ALA A 314 10.63 11.09 -21.16
CA ALA A 314 10.20 12.48 -21.32
C ALA A 314 10.99 13.41 -20.39
N ASN A 315 11.16 13.02 -19.12
CA ASN A 315 12.01 13.78 -18.19
C ASN A 315 13.48 13.87 -18.65
N ALA A 316 14.05 12.79 -19.17
CA ALA A 316 15.42 12.80 -19.72
C ALA A 316 15.54 13.75 -20.91
N ASN A 317 14.50 13.84 -21.77
CA ASN A 317 14.43 14.79 -22.86
C ASN A 317 14.32 16.24 -22.36
N ALA A 318 13.54 16.50 -21.30
CA ALA A 318 13.46 17.82 -20.68
C ALA A 318 14.81 18.27 -20.12
N VAL A 319 15.45 17.40 -19.32
CA VAL A 319 16.74 17.68 -18.69
C VAL A 319 17.85 17.88 -19.74
N ALA A 320 17.86 17.09 -20.82
CA ALA A 320 18.83 17.23 -21.90
C ALA A 320 18.72 18.57 -22.66
N ARG A 321 17.55 19.21 -22.62
CA ARG A 321 17.30 20.52 -23.26
C ARG A 321 17.41 21.70 -22.31
N ALA A 322 17.51 21.47 -20.99
CA ALA A 322 17.58 22.53 -20.00
C ALA A 322 18.82 23.45 -20.14
N GLY A 323 19.86 22.97 -20.83
CA GLY A 323 21.05 23.76 -21.17
C GLY A 323 20.92 24.59 -22.47
N LEU A 324 19.76 24.54 -23.17
CA LEU A 324 19.53 25.34 -24.36
C LEU A 324 19.08 26.78 -24.02
N PRO A 325 19.22 27.74 -24.94
CA PRO A 325 18.79 29.11 -24.70
C PRO A 325 17.29 29.21 -24.34
N THR A 326 16.94 30.14 -23.47
CA THR A 326 15.53 30.46 -23.16
C THR A 326 15.21 31.89 -23.57
N ILE A 327 13.99 32.15 -24.02
CA ILE A 327 13.47 33.47 -24.34
C ILE A 327 12.41 33.80 -23.30
N GLU A 328 12.63 34.88 -22.55
CA GLU A 328 11.80 35.29 -21.42
C GLU A 328 11.30 36.72 -21.60
N VAL A 329 10.05 36.97 -21.25
CA VAL A 329 9.50 38.34 -21.08
C VAL A 329 9.47 38.61 -19.57
N ASN A 330 10.09 39.76 -19.23
CA ASN A 330 10.06 40.25 -17.84
C ASN A 330 9.41 41.62 -17.83
N GLY A 331 8.47 41.85 -16.94
CA GLY A 331 7.83 43.15 -16.72
C GLY A 331 7.90 43.51 -15.24
N ALA A 332 8.07 44.78 -14.95
CA ALA A 332 7.97 45.29 -13.61
C ALA A 332 7.31 46.67 -13.60
N GLY A 333 6.49 46.94 -12.61
CA GLY A 333 5.93 48.25 -12.33
C GLY A 333 5.86 48.49 -10.85
N GLY A 334 6.17 49.70 -10.42
CA GLY A 334 6.16 50.01 -9.00
C GLY A 334 5.95 51.49 -8.68
N HIS A 335 5.54 51.75 -7.49
CA HIS A 335 5.43 53.08 -6.91
C HIS A 335 6.26 53.18 -5.64
N THR A 336 7.31 54.00 -5.69
CA THR A 336 8.27 54.16 -4.60
C THR A 336 7.99 55.46 -3.87
N LEU A 337 7.77 55.34 -2.55
CA LEU A 337 7.62 56.44 -1.61
C LEU A 337 8.93 56.60 -0.81
N PHE A 338 9.23 57.83 -0.42
CA PHE A 338 10.41 58.19 0.37
C PHE A 338 9.96 58.88 1.67
N ASN A 339 10.70 58.68 2.76
CA ASN A 339 10.37 59.29 4.06
C ASN A 339 10.96 60.70 4.27
N ASP A 340 11.66 61.26 3.27
CA ASP A 340 12.46 62.46 3.37
C ASP A 340 11.93 63.65 2.49
N ASN A 341 10.63 63.78 2.35
CA ASN A 341 9.93 64.78 1.51
C ASN A 341 10.29 64.75 0.02
N ARG A 342 10.91 63.72 -0.49
CA ARG A 342 11.10 63.52 -1.93
C ARG A 342 9.77 63.14 -2.58
N ALA A 343 9.63 63.56 -3.83
CA ALA A 343 8.49 63.16 -4.66
C ALA A 343 8.48 61.64 -4.84
N SER A 344 7.29 61.05 -4.69
CA SER A 344 7.08 59.65 -5.06
C SER A 344 7.38 59.42 -6.53
N VAL A 345 7.92 58.25 -6.88
CA VAL A 345 8.30 57.91 -8.25
C VAL A 345 7.62 56.62 -8.66
N SER A 346 6.95 56.65 -9.82
CA SER A 346 6.44 55.46 -10.47
C SER A 346 7.43 55.02 -11.56
N ASN A 347 7.72 53.73 -11.62
CA ASN A 347 8.57 53.14 -12.64
C ASN A 347 7.87 51.95 -13.32
N TYR A 348 8.05 51.82 -14.61
CA TYR A 348 7.55 50.73 -15.41
C TYR A 348 8.64 50.23 -16.33
N SER A 349 8.78 48.93 -16.47
CA SER A 349 9.68 48.30 -17.42
C SER A 349 9.05 47.07 -18.02
N ILE A 350 9.31 46.81 -19.29
CA ILE A 350 9.04 45.55 -19.95
C ILE A 350 10.26 45.23 -20.81
N GLY A 351 10.68 44.00 -20.83
CA GLY A 351 11.87 43.57 -21.55
C GLY A 351 11.72 42.16 -22.07
N LEU A 352 12.39 41.91 -23.17
CA LEU A 352 12.66 40.58 -23.71
C LEU A 352 14.10 40.21 -23.39
N ALA A 353 14.33 39.06 -22.77
CA ALA A 353 15.66 38.55 -22.47
C ALA A 353 15.87 37.19 -23.14
N VAL A 354 17.04 37.02 -23.75
CA VAL A 354 17.52 35.70 -24.20
C VAL A 354 18.61 35.27 -23.25
N ARG A 355 18.37 34.19 -22.54
CA ARG A 355 19.35 33.61 -21.61
C ARG A 355 20.04 32.44 -22.31
N ILE A 356 21.35 32.49 -22.42
CA ILE A 356 22.19 31.46 -23.04
C ILE A 356 23.18 30.99 -21.99
N PRO A 357 23.03 29.78 -21.40
CA PRO A 357 24.01 29.24 -20.50
C PRO A 357 25.26 28.80 -21.27
N ILE A 358 26.39 29.53 -21.08
CA ILE A 358 27.64 29.25 -21.80
C ILE A 358 28.44 28.15 -21.11
N PHE A 359 28.49 28.17 -19.80
CA PHE A 359 29.20 27.19 -18.99
C PHE A 359 28.57 27.02 -17.61
N THR A 360 28.17 25.79 -17.29
CA THR A 360 27.46 25.42 -16.03
C THR A 360 28.31 24.50 -15.13
N GLY A 361 29.63 24.45 -15.37
CA GLY A 361 30.52 23.54 -14.64
C GLY A 361 30.21 22.06 -14.90
N PHE A 362 29.83 21.70 -16.12
CA PHE A 362 29.41 20.35 -16.54
C PHE A 362 28.14 19.81 -15.85
N ARG A 363 27.44 20.64 -15.08
CA ARG A 363 26.21 20.24 -14.39
C ARG A 363 25.17 19.69 -15.37
N ASP A 364 24.92 20.38 -16.47
CA ASP A 364 23.89 19.98 -17.44
C ASP A 364 24.26 18.66 -18.12
N THR A 365 25.54 18.44 -18.42
CA THR A 365 26.03 17.17 -18.97
C THR A 365 25.79 16.00 -18.03
N TYR A 366 26.12 16.17 -16.75
CA TYR A 366 25.92 15.10 -15.76
C TYR A 366 24.45 14.91 -15.41
N SER A 367 23.64 15.98 -15.37
CA SER A 367 22.18 15.89 -15.16
C SER A 367 21.49 15.14 -16.30
N ALA A 368 21.84 15.44 -17.54
CA ALA A 368 21.31 14.72 -18.72
C ALA A 368 21.72 13.25 -18.72
N ARG A 369 22.99 12.93 -18.33
CA ARG A 369 23.45 11.57 -18.18
C ARG A 369 22.71 10.84 -17.06
N GLN A 370 22.54 11.47 -15.92
CA GLN A 370 21.79 10.91 -14.78
C GLN A 370 20.35 10.59 -15.19
N ALA A 371 19.63 11.53 -15.80
CA ALA A 371 18.26 11.32 -16.23
C ALA A 371 18.11 10.20 -17.26
N ARG A 372 19.06 10.04 -18.17
CA ARG A 372 19.10 8.94 -19.15
C ARG A 372 19.27 7.58 -18.46
N VAL A 373 20.23 7.46 -17.54
CA VAL A 373 20.45 6.23 -16.78
C VAL A 373 19.22 5.88 -15.90
N GLN A 374 18.53 6.90 -15.35
CA GLN A 374 17.27 6.69 -14.64
C GLN A 374 16.15 6.13 -15.54
N ALA A 375 16.10 6.57 -16.81
CA ALA A 375 15.15 6.02 -17.78
C ALA A 375 15.50 4.56 -18.14
N GLU A 376 16.77 4.22 -18.29
CA GLU A 376 17.23 2.85 -18.49
C GLU A 376 16.90 1.97 -17.27
N ALA A 377 17.08 2.49 -16.05
CA ALA A 377 16.69 1.79 -14.81
C ALA A 377 15.17 1.55 -14.73
N ALA A 378 14.35 2.52 -15.17
CA ALA A 378 12.91 2.33 -15.25
C ALA A 378 12.52 1.22 -16.25
N ALA A 379 13.19 1.14 -17.40
CA ALA A 379 13.00 0.08 -18.38
C ALA A 379 13.38 -1.30 -17.81
N ALA A 380 14.52 -1.39 -17.11
CA ALA A 380 14.93 -2.62 -16.44
C ALA A 380 13.93 -3.06 -15.36
N ASN A 381 13.37 -2.10 -14.58
CA ASN A 381 12.34 -2.40 -13.60
C ASN A 381 11.05 -2.95 -14.25
N ARG A 382 10.61 -2.39 -15.38
CA ARG A 382 9.50 -2.94 -16.17
C ARG A 382 9.78 -4.38 -16.59
N ASP A 383 11.00 -4.69 -17.04
CA ASP A 383 11.38 -6.04 -17.47
C ASP A 383 11.35 -7.03 -16.30
N VAL A 384 11.77 -6.61 -15.10
CA VAL A 384 11.65 -7.42 -13.88
C VAL A 384 10.18 -7.73 -13.57
N LEU A 385 9.30 -6.72 -13.57
CA LEU A 385 7.86 -6.91 -13.34
C LEU A 385 7.23 -7.84 -14.40
N PHE A 386 7.67 -7.72 -15.65
CA PHE A 386 7.22 -8.59 -16.73
C PHE A 386 7.58 -10.06 -16.46
N ARG A 387 8.82 -10.33 -16.07
CA ARG A 387 9.25 -11.71 -15.72
C ARG A 387 8.52 -12.24 -14.51
N GLN A 388 8.27 -11.40 -13.51
CA GLN A 388 7.47 -11.80 -12.36
C GLN A 388 6.04 -12.15 -12.76
N ALA A 389 5.43 -11.38 -13.64
CA ALA A 389 4.09 -11.66 -14.15
C ALA A 389 4.02 -12.99 -14.92
N GLU A 390 5.02 -13.31 -15.74
CA GLU A 390 5.11 -14.61 -16.40
C GLU A 390 5.16 -15.78 -15.40
N VAL A 391 5.95 -15.64 -14.33
CA VAL A 391 6.04 -16.65 -13.26
C VAL A 391 4.71 -16.78 -12.50
N GLU A 392 4.04 -15.68 -12.18
CA GLU A 392 2.74 -15.69 -11.49
C GLU A 392 1.66 -16.42 -12.31
N VAL A 393 1.59 -16.17 -13.61
CA VAL A 393 0.64 -16.87 -14.51
C VAL A 393 0.99 -18.35 -14.62
N TRP A 394 2.29 -18.67 -14.77
CA TRP A 394 2.76 -20.05 -14.86
C TRP A 394 2.39 -20.83 -13.60
N GLN A 395 2.73 -20.31 -12.42
CA GLN A 395 2.41 -20.95 -11.16
C GLN A 395 0.89 -21.10 -10.96
N GLY A 396 0.13 -20.03 -11.20
CA GLY A 396 -1.33 -20.07 -11.07
C GLY A 396 -2.01 -21.10 -11.96
N TYR A 397 -1.48 -21.31 -13.17
CA TYR A 397 -1.98 -22.32 -14.09
C TYR A 397 -1.77 -23.75 -13.56
N TYR A 398 -0.54 -24.08 -13.13
CA TYR A 398 -0.24 -25.43 -12.64
C TYR A 398 -0.84 -25.68 -11.25
N ASP A 399 -0.90 -24.65 -10.39
CA ASP A 399 -1.58 -24.75 -9.09
C ASP A 399 -3.06 -25.07 -9.27
N LEU A 400 -3.75 -24.41 -10.23
CA LEU A 400 -5.16 -24.65 -10.52
C LEU A 400 -5.41 -26.06 -11.07
N ASN A 401 -4.55 -26.55 -11.96
CA ASN A 401 -4.62 -27.93 -12.45
C ASN A 401 -4.44 -28.96 -11.34
N THR A 402 -3.48 -28.72 -10.45
CA THR A 402 -3.21 -29.56 -9.28
C THR A 402 -4.40 -29.53 -8.31
N ALA A 403 -4.95 -28.35 -8.00
CA ALA A 403 -6.12 -28.21 -7.13
C ALA A 403 -7.34 -28.92 -7.72
N THR A 404 -7.57 -28.81 -9.03
CA THR A 404 -8.67 -29.50 -9.74
C THR A 404 -8.54 -31.03 -9.62
N SER A 405 -7.35 -31.56 -9.83
CA SER A 405 -7.09 -33.00 -9.67
C SER A 405 -7.22 -33.46 -8.22
N SER A 406 -6.81 -32.62 -7.26
CA SER A 406 -6.91 -32.92 -5.84
C SER A 406 -8.36 -33.03 -5.36
N ILE A 407 -9.30 -32.24 -5.91
CA ILE A 407 -10.73 -32.35 -5.59
C ILE A 407 -11.27 -33.73 -5.93
N SER A 408 -10.99 -34.25 -7.12
CA SER A 408 -11.47 -35.58 -7.53
C SER A 408 -10.93 -36.69 -6.63
N SER A 409 -9.66 -36.61 -6.27
CA SER A 409 -8.98 -37.56 -5.38
C SER A 409 -9.55 -37.52 -3.96
N THR A 410 -9.74 -36.33 -3.39
CA THR A 410 -10.30 -36.17 -2.04
C THR A 410 -11.77 -36.55 -1.96
N GLN A 411 -12.57 -36.35 -3.02
CA GLN A 411 -13.94 -36.84 -3.10
C GLN A 411 -14.00 -38.39 -3.05
N ALA A 412 -13.11 -39.08 -3.77
CA ALA A 412 -13.03 -40.53 -3.71
C ALA A 412 -12.59 -41.02 -2.33
N GLN A 413 -11.61 -40.33 -1.72
CA GLN A 413 -11.13 -40.63 -0.37
C GLN A 413 -12.24 -40.49 0.69
N VAL A 414 -13.02 -39.41 0.66
CA VAL A 414 -14.15 -39.22 1.59
C VAL A 414 -15.17 -40.32 1.44
N ARG A 415 -15.59 -40.66 0.22
CA ARG A 415 -16.57 -41.74 -0.02
C ARG A 415 -16.10 -43.07 0.57
N SER A 416 -14.83 -43.44 0.36
CA SER A 416 -14.27 -44.69 0.86
C SER A 416 -14.13 -44.65 2.41
N ALA A 417 -13.68 -43.54 2.98
CA ALA A 417 -13.51 -43.38 4.42
C ALA A 417 -14.86 -43.40 5.15
N GLU A 418 -15.90 -42.75 4.61
CA GLU A 418 -17.27 -42.80 5.17
C GLU A 418 -17.83 -44.21 5.21
N GLN A 419 -17.72 -44.96 4.11
CA GLN A 419 -18.15 -46.35 4.04
C GLN A 419 -17.40 -47.23 5.03
N THR A 420 -16.09 -47.03 5.15
CA THR A 420 -15.24 -47.79 6.11
C THR A 420 -15.63 -47.49 7.55
N SER A 421 -15.85 -46.20 7.89
CA SER A 421 -16.25 -45.76 9.21
C SER A 421 -17.61 -46.34 9.62
N GLN A 422 -18.59 -46.29 8.71
CA GLN A 422 -19.92 -46.85 8.91
C GLN A 422 -19.89 -48.37 9.10
N ALA A 423 -19.16 -49.11 8.23
CA ALA A 423 -19.01 -50.56 8.33
C ALA A 423 -18.31 -50.98 9.62
N THR A 424 -17.25 -50.23 10.00
CA THR A 424 -16.50 -50.52 11.22
C THR A 424 -17.31 -50.24 12.50
N LEU A 425 -18.15 -49.18 12.49
CA LEU A 425 -19.07 -48.90 13.57
C LEU A 425 -20.08 -50.03 13.74
N ALA A 426 -20.71 -50.51 12.65
CA ALA A 426 -21.65 -51.61 12.67
C ALA A 426 -21.00 -52.92 13.21
N ARG A 427 -19.77 -53.23 12.75
CA ARG A 427 -19.01 -54.40 13.24
C ARG A 427 -18.67 -54.25 14.72
N TYR A 428 -18.27 -53.08 15.18
CA TYR A 428 -17.98 -52.86 16.61
C TYR A 428 -19.23 -53.04 17.47
N GLN A 429 -20.35 -52.45 17.04
CA GLN A 429 -21.64 -52.61 17.73
C GLN A 429 -22.12 -54.06 17.78
N GLY A 430 -21.92 -54.81 16.66
CA GLY A 430 -22.25 -56.24 16.57
C GLY A 430 -21.28 -57.17 17.31
N GLY A 431 -20.22 -56.66 17.90
CA GLY A 431 -19.28 -57.49 18.65
C GLY A 431 -18.10 -58.05 17.87
N PHE A 432 -18.03 -57.83 16.54
CA PHE A 432 -17.05 -58.42 15.62
C PHE A 432 -15.86 -57.50 15.28
N GLY A 433 -15.78 -56.31 15.92
CA GLY A 433 -14.70 -55.33 15.68
C GLY A 433 -14.02 -54.84 16.97
N SER A 434 -12.82 -54.28 16.83
CA SER A 434 -12.10 -53.66 17.94
C SER A 434 -12.43 -52.15 18.03
N ILE A 435 -12.30 -51.57 19.24
CA ILE A 435 -12.42 -50.10 19.40
C ILE A 435 -11.34 -49.36 18.65
N LEU A 436 -10.15 -49.95 18.51
CA LEU A 436 -9.04 -49.34 17.75
C LEU A 436 -9.36 -49.17 16.28
N ASP A 437 -9.94 -50.20 15.65
CA ASP A 437 -10.37 -50.14 14.25
C ASP A 437 -11.42 -49.05 14.05
N LEU A 438 -12.39 -48.94 14.98
CA LEU A 438 -13.43 -47.90 14.92
C LEU A 438 -12.82 -46.49 15.04
N ILE A 439 -11.97 -46.26 16.04
CA ILE A 439 -11.33 -44.94 16.23
C ILE A 439 -10.48 -44.57 15.03
N THR A 440 -9.71 -45.52 14.46
CA THR A 440 -8.90 -45.30 13.27
C THR A 440 -9.77 -44.95 12.07
N ALA A 441 -10.83 -45.69 11.79
CA ALA A 441 -11.73 -45.42 10.70
C ALA A 441 -12.44 -44.05 10.81
N GLN A 442 -12.87 -43.69 12.04
CA GLN A 442 -13.47 -42.36 12.29
C GLN A 442 -12.45 -41.22 12.12
N GLN A 443 -11.18 -41.45 12.52
CA GLN A 443 -10.10 -40.48 12.32
C GLN A 443 -9.79 -40.30 10.82
N ASP A 444 -9.75 -41.40 10.06
CA ASP A 444 -9.50 -41.38 8.61
C ASP A 444 -10.65 -40.65 7.88
N GLU A 445 -11.91 -40.86 8.26
CA GLU A 445 -13.06 -40.12 7.76
C GLU A 445 -12.94 -38.63 8.06
N SER A 446 -12.63 -38.27 9.30
CA SER A 446 -12.44 -36.87 9.69
C SER A 446 -11.31 -36.19 8.88
N ASN A 447 -10.17 -36.86 8.74
CA ASN A 447 -9.04 -36.36 7.98
C ASN A 447 -9.37 -36.20 6.49
N ALA A 448 -10.09 -37.18 5.90
CA ALA A 448 -10.52 -37.11 4.50
C ALA A 448 -11.45 -35.92 4.26
N ARG A 449 -12.40 -35.66 5.14
CA ARG A 449 -13.30 -34.48 5.06
C ARG A 449 -12.56 -33.16 5.20
N VAL A 450 -11.60 -33.08 6.13
CA VAL A 450 -10.73 -31.88 6.28
C VAL A 450 -9.92 -31.64 5.01
N GLN A 451 -9.32 -32.69 4.42
CA GLN A 451 -8.56 -32.56 3.18
C GLN A 451 -9.45 -32.14 2.00
N GLN A 452 -10.67 -32.65 1.93
CA GLN A 452 -11.64 -32.23 0.92
C GLN A 452 -11.98 -30.74 1.03
N ILE A 453 -12.26 -30.24 2.24
CA ILE A 453 -12.51 -28.82 2.46
C ILE A 453 -11.30 -27.99 2.01
N GLN A 454 -10.09 -28.40 2.37
CA GLN A 454 -8.85 -27.72 1.97
C GLN A 454 -8.69 -27.71 0.45
N SER A 455 -8.94 -28.83 -0.24
CA SER A 455 -8.83 -28.88 -1.71
C SER A 455 -9.80 -27.95 -2.43
N TYR A 456 -11.00 -27.73 -1.89
CA TYR A 456 -11.93 -26.74 -2.41
C TYR A 456 -11.44 -25.30 -2.16
N LEU A 457 -10.93 -25.01 -0.95
CA LEU A 457 -10.36 -23.70 -0.63
C LEU A 457 -9.16 -23.37 -1.51
N ASP A 458 -8.28 -24.33 -1.72
CA ASP A 458 -7.10 -24.17 -2.57
C ASP A 458 -7.53 -23.89 -4.02
N TRP A 459 -8.55 -24.60 -4.51
CA TRP A 459 -9.08 -24.40 -5.86
C TRP A 459 -9.66 -22.97 -6.04
N PHE A 460 -10.50 -22.51 -5.12
CA PHE A 460 -11.08 -21.17 -5.19
C PHE A 460 -10.00 -20.07 -5.09
N THR A 461 -9.08 -20.23 -4.14
CA THR A 461 -8.00 -19.25 -3.93
C THR A 461 -7.06 -19.21 -5.13
N THR A 462 -6.75 -20.36 -5.71
CA THR A 462 -5.86 -20.46 -6.88
C THR A 462 -6.53 -19.92 -8.13
N LEU A 463 -7.83 -20.18 -8.31
CA LEU A 463 -8.60 -19.58 -9.40
C LEU A 463 -8.60 -18.05 -9.31
N ALA A 464 -8.89 -17.49 -8.13
CA ALA A 464 -8.88 -16.05 -7.91
C ALA A 464 -7.47 -15.46 -8.15
N ARG A 465 -6.42 -16.16 -7.72
CA ARG A 465 -5.03 -15.75 -7.96
C ARG A 465 -4.69 -15.74 -9.45
N LEU A 466 -5.09 -16.77 -10.20
CA LEU A 466 -4.85 -16.83 -11.64
C LEU A 466 -5.60 -15.71 -12.38
N GLN A 467 -6.82 -15.39 -11.98
CA GLN A 467 -7.57 -14.27 -12.53
C GLN A 467 -6.83 -12.93 -12.38
N VAL A 468 -6.32 -12.65 -11.20
CA VAL A 468 -5.50 -11.45 -10.94
C VAL A 468 -4.16 -11.50 -11.69
N ALA A 469 -3.52 -12.67 -11.79
CA ALA A 469 -2.27 -12.86 -12.52
C ALA A 469 -2.44 -12.61 -14.03
N VAL A 470 -3.59 -12.95 -14.59
CA VAL A 470 -3.93 -12.69 -16.00
C VAL A 470 -4.45 -11.27 -16.23
N GLY A 471 -4.78 -10.54 -15.15
CA GLY A 471 -5.36 -9.19 -15.25
C GLY A 471 -6.84 -9.19 -15.62
N ALA A 472 -7.50 -10.36 -15.59
CA ALA A 472 -8.91 -10.50 -15.97
C ALA A 472 -9.81 -10.42 -14.73
N THR A 473 -10.61 -9.37 -14.64
CA THR A 473 -11.69 -9.29 -13.63
C THR A 473 -12.95 -10.04 -14.04
N ASP A 474 -13.04 -10.48 -15.29
CA ASP A 474 -14.28 -10.97 -15.91
C ASP A 474 -14.41 -12.51 -16.01
N LEU A 475 -13.44 -13.30 -15.54
CA LEU A 475 -13.55 -14.78 -15.55
C LEU A 475 -14.68 -15.28 -14.63
N LEU A 476 -15.13 -14.50 -13.66
CA LEU A 476 -16.30 -14.81 -12.82
C LEU A 476 -17.64 -14.76 -13.60
N LYS A 477 -17.75 -14.04 -14.71
CA LYS A 477 -18.96 -14.04 -15.56
C LYS A 477 -19.15 -15.35 -16.33
N ALA A 478 -18.07 -16.06 -16.61
CA ALA A 478 -18.15 -17.36 -17.30
C ALA A 478 -18.56 -18.51 -16.37
N ALA A 479 -18.27 -18.40 -15.06
CA ALA A 479 -18.63 -19.42 -14.07
C ALA A 479 -19.98 -19.17 -13.36
N GLY A 480 -20.52 -17.95 -13.42
CA GLY A 480 -21.77 -17.53 -12.78
C GLY A 480 -22.91 -17.21 -13.74
N GLY A 481 -22.72 -17.40 -15.04
CA GLY A 481 -23.71 -17.08 -16.09
C GLY A 481 -24.68 -18.23 -16.40
N ALA A 482 -25.41 -18.71 -15.40
CA ALA A 482 -26.71 -19.31 -15.62
C ALA A 482 -27.72 -18.47 -14.83
N LYS A 483 -28.65 -17.82 -15.60
CA LYS A 483 -29.81 -17.07 -15.10
C LYS A 483 -30.68 -17.94 -14.19
#